data_0b0f5a61fad0290aadb485bee6a0af94
#
_entry.id   0b0f5a61fad0290aadb485bee6a0af94
#
_cell.length_a   1.000
_cell.length_b   1.000
_cell.length_c   1.000
_cell.angle_alpha   90.00
_cell.angle_beta   90.00
_cell.angle_gamma   90.00
#
_symmetry.space_group_name_H-M   'P 1'
#
loop_
_entity.id
_entity.type
_entity.pdbx_description
1 polymer ?
#
loop_
_entity_poly.entity_id
_entity_poly.type
_entity_poly.pdbx_seq_one_letter_code
_entity_poly.pdbx_strand_id
1 'polypeptide(L)'
;MTDASIERKIAVIFVTDAVGFSKLMAQNENATMQSLNACKDILARLFDEYGGRIFNTAGDSVLAEFQSAVSALICSTEFQKLIKQRNNTVTEEYQMMFRIGLNMGEVIVEGTNLYGDGVNVAARLESFCQPGGVSLSKSVHEFVSQKVDFNFADLGNQKVKNTLVHAFDVNIDGIQRRKLNLEKNDELQDTGKPPTIAVIPFKNMSNDEEQEYFADGVSEDIISNLSSWKSFPVVSRNSSFSFKGRDAKTSEIAKELNANYI
;
A
#
# COMPACT_ATOMS: atom_id res chain seq x y z
N MET A 1 -10.86 14.04 -35.44
CA MET A 1 -10.82 13.74 -34.01
C MET A 1 -9.37 13.86 -33.61
N THR A 2 -8.99 14.97 -32.98
CA THR A 2 -7.62 15.17 -32.46
C THR A 2 -7.42 14.19 -31.32
N ASP A 3 -6.48 13.29 -31.51
CA ASP A 3 -5.99 12.38 -30.46
C ASP A 3 -5.44 13.26 -29.31
N ALA A 4 -6.22 13.42 -28.26
CA ALA A 4 -5.79 14.19 -27.10
C ALA A 4 -4.66 13.41 -26.46
N SER A 5 -3.41 13.83 -26.69
CA SER A 5 -2.23 13.22 -26.06
C SER A 5 -2.42 13.29 -24.54
N ILE A 6 -2.45 12.11 -23.89
CA ILE A 6 -2.52 12.00 -22.44
C ILE A 6 -1.24 12.62 -21.87
N GLU A 7 -1.37 13.74 -21.15
CA GLU A 7 -0.23 14.36 -20.49
C GLU A 7 0.16 13.55 -19.26
N ARG A 8 1.43 13.22 -19.12
CA ARG A 8 2.02 12.47 -18.01
C ARG A 8 3.16 13.25 -17.38
N LYS A 9 3.30 13.16 -16.07
CA LYS A 9 4.44 13.73 -15.35
C LYS A 9 4.82 12.87 -14.14
N ILE A 10 6.03 13.07 -13.62
CA ILE A 10 6.40 12.56 -12.30
C ILE A 10 6.01 13.61 -11.26
N ALA A 11 5.32 13.17 -10.20
CA ALA A 11 4.93 14.04 -9.10
C ALA A 11 5.10 13.31 -7.76
N VAL A 12 5.29 14.09 -6.70
CA VAL A 12 5.18 13.60 -5.33
C VAL A 12 3.75 13.79 -4.87
N ILE A 13 3.08 12.70 -4.58
CA ILE A 13 1.68 12.66 -4.19
C ILE A 13 1.58 12.54 -2.68
N PHE A 14 0.83 13.46 -2.11
CA PHE A 14 0.44 13.48 -0.70
C PHE A 14 -1.04 13.12 -0.61
N VAL A 15 -1.36 12.16 0.25
CA VAL A 15 -2.74 11.79 0.59
C VAL A 15 -2.88 11.80 2.09
N THR A 16 -3.93 12.43 2.60
CA THR A 16 -4.28 12.37 4.03
C THR A 16 -5.76 12.14 4.22
N ASP A 17 -6.11 11.49 5.34
CA ASP A 17 -7.46 11.15 5.74
C ASP A 17 -7.60 11.21 7.26
N ALA A 18 -8.79 11.60 7.76
CA ALA A 18 -9.03 11.66 9.20
C ALA A 18 -9.40 10.29 9.76
N VAL A 19 -8.77 9.91 10.85
CA VAL A 19 -8.98 8.60 11.48
C VAL A 19 -10.38 8.53 12.11
N GLY A 20 -11.19 7.58 11.65
CA GLY A 20 -12.51 7.33 12.22
C GLY A 20 -13.54 8.42 11.97
N PHE A 21 -13.38 9.22 10.92
CA PHE A 21 -14.24 10.37 10.59
C PHE A 21 -15.74 10.04 10.62
N SER A 22 -16.16 8.95 9.98
CA SER A 22 -17.58 8.54 9.97
C SER A 22 -18.13 8.28 11.37
N LYS A 23 -17.31 7.75 12.29
CA LYS A 23 -17.70 7.53 13.68
C LYS A 23 -17.83 8.84 14.44
N LEU A 24 -16.90 9.78 14.24
CA LEU A 24 -16.96 11.10 14.84
C LEU A 24 -18.19 11.88 14.34
N MET A 25 -18.48 11.84 13.05
CA MET A 25 -19.68 12.43 12.45
C MET A 25 -20.97 11.87 13.08
N ALA A 26 -21.04 10.58 13.31
CA ALA A 26 -22.20 9.94 13.94
C ALA A 26 -22.36 10.33 15.43
N GLN A 27 -21.28 10.70 16.11
CA GLN A 27 -21.32 11.14 17.52
C GLN A 27 -21.70 12.61 17.66
N ASN A 28 -21.04 13.49 16.91
CA ASN A 28 -21.30 14.94 16.93
C ASN A 28 -20.86 15.57 15.60
N GLU A 29 -21.81 15.72 14.69
CA GLU A 29 -21.57 16.26 13.35
C GLU A 29 -20.98 17.67 13.39
N ASN A 30 -21.57 18.57 14.18
CA ASN A 30 -21.14 19.98 14.24
C ASN A 30 -19.71 20.12 14.78
N ALA A 31 -19.38 19.44 15.87
CA ALA A 31 -18.04 19.47 16.45
C ALA A 31 -17.01 18.85 15.48
N THR A 32 -17.38 17.76 14.81
CA THR A 32 -16.51 17.06 13.84
C THR A 32 -16.21 17.96 12.65
N MET A 33 -17.23 18.60 12.06
CA MET A 33 -17.03 19.49 10.91
C MET A 33 -16.25 20.75 11.28
N GLN A 34 -16.50 21.33 12.45
CA GLN A 34 -15.74 22.48 12.95
C GLN A 34 -14.27 22.11 13.16
N SER A 35 -14.01 20.93 13.71
CA SER A 35 -12.67 20.41 13.95
C SER A 35 -11.94 20.10 12.64
N LEU A 36 -12.62 19.46 11.67
CA LEU A 36 -12.06 19.17 10.36
C LEU A 36 -11.65 20.45 9.64
N ASN A 37 -12.50 21.47 9.64
CA ASN A 37 -12.20 22.75 8.99
C ASN A 37 -10.97 23.41 9.62
N ALA A 38 -10.88 23.45 10.95
CA ALA A 38 -9.71 23.98 11.65
C ALA A 38 -8.42 23.21 11.31
N CYS A 39 -8.50 21.89 11.17
CA CYS A 39 -7.35 21.07 10.72
C CYS A 39 -6.99 21.32 9.26
N LYS A 40 -7.98 21.49 8.37
CA LYS A 40 -7.77 21.84 6.96
C LYS A 40 -7.12 23.23 6.81
N ASP A 41 -7.47 24.19 7.65
CA ASP A 41 -6.84 25.53 7.66
C ASP A 41 -5.36 25.46 8.06
N ILE A 42 -4.99 24.56 8.98
CA ILE A 42 -3.58 24.27 9.30
C ILE A 42 -2.86 23.69 8.09
N LEU A 43 -3.48 22.71 7.42
CA LEU A 43 -2.91 22.04 6.27
C LEU A 43 -2.75 23.00 5.07
N ALA A 44 -3.73 23.86 4.81
CA ALA A 44 -3.68 24.85 3.73
C ALA A 44 -2.50 25.81 3.90
N ARG A 45 -2.28 26.33 5.11
CA ARG A 45 -1.11 27.19 5.42
C ARG A 45 0.21 26.47 5.17
N LEU A 46 0.31 25.21 5.56
CA LEU A 46 1.52 24.42 5.30
C LEU A 46 1.71 24.15 3.80
N PHE A 47 0.64 23.93 3.05
CA PHE A 47 0.75 23.78 1.59
C PHE A 47 1.24 25.06 0.91
N ASP A 48 0.77 26.25 1.35
CA ASP A 48 1.26 27.53 0.86
C ASP A 48 2.75 27.71 1.18
N GLU A 49 3.19 27.29 2.39
CA GLU A 49 4.59 27.41 2.83
C GLU A 49 5.53 26.44 2.11
N TYR A 50 5.10 25.18 1.92
CA TYR A 50 5.95 24.11 1.38
C TYR A 50 5.70 23.80 -0.10
N GLY A 51 4.82 24.54 -0.76
CA GLY A 51 4.54 24.41 -2.19
C GLY A 51 3.68 23.20 -2.55
N GLY A 52 2.74 22.86 -1.69
CA GLY A 52 1.72 21.84 -1.96
C GLY A 52 0.55 22.39 -2.79
N ARG A 53 0.12 21.67 -3.81
CA ARG A 53 -1.07 22.00 -4.60
C ARG A 53 -2.15 20.94 -4.41
N ILE A 54 -3.27 21.31 -3.80
CA ILE A 54 -4.43 20.42 -3.71
C ILE A 54 -4.99 20.21 -5.11
N PHE A 55 -5.16 18.94 -5.52
CA PHE A 55 -5.79 18.61 -6.79
C PHE A 55 -7.11 17.88 -6.62
N ASN A 56 -7.40 17.31 -5.44
CA ASN A 56 -8.67 16.68 -5.14
C ASN A 56 -8.97 16.68 -3.63
N THR A 57 -10.26 16.68 -3.29
CA THR A 57 -10.75 16.51 -1.93
C THR A 57 -11.99 15.61 -1.95
N ALA A 58 -12.10 14.66 -1.02
CA ALA A 58 -13.27 13.80 -0.90
C ALA A 58 -13.61 13.64 0.60
N GLY A 59 -14.62 14.38 1.06
CA GLY A 59 -14.99 14.40 2.48
C GLY A 59 -13.86 14.95 3.36
N ASP A 60 -13.31 14.08 4.20
CA ASP A 60 -12.17 14.37 5.08
C ASP A 60 -10.81 14.15 4.41
N SER A 61 -10.77 13.44 3.28
CA SER A 61 -9.53 13.18 2.54
C SER A 61 -9.08 14.41 1.74
N VAL A 62 -7.77 14.67 1.73
CA VAL A 62 -7.11 15.68 0.90
C VAL A 62 -5.99 15.04 0.10
N LEU A 63 -6.01 15.28 -1.22
CA LEU A 63 -4.99 14.83 -2.16
C LEU A 63 -4.26 16.05 -2.73
N ALA A 64 -2.95 16.06 -2.57
CA ALA A 64 -2.10 17.15 -3.06
C ALA A 64 -0.87 16.61 -3.78
N GLU A 65 -0.28 17.46 -4.62
CA GLU A 65 1.02 17.21 -5.23
C GLU A 65 2.06 18.20 -4.73
N PHE A 66 3.30 17.75 -4.73
CA PHE A 66 4.49 18.57 -4.48
C PHE A 66 5.51 18.35 -5.58
N GLN A 67 6.29 19.39 -5.85
CA GLN A 67 7.45 19.28 -6.75
C GLN A 67 8.68 18.71 -6.05
N SER A 68 8.72 18.77 -4.71
CA SER A 68 9.84 18.32 -3.89
C SER A 68 9.39 17.27 -2.87
N ALA A 69 10.02 16.10 -2.90
CA ALA A 69 9.77 15.04 -1.91
C ALA A 69 10.20 15.47 -0.49
N VAL A 70 11.25 16.28 -0.38
CA VAL A 70 11.72 16.85 0.89
C VAL A 70 10.64 17.78 1.46
N SER A 71 10.14 18.72 0.64
CA SER A 71 9.06 19.63 1.07
C SER A 71 7.80 18.90 1.47
N ALA A 72 7.39 17.87 0.70
CA ALA A 72 6.25 17.04 1.04
C ALA A 72 6.41 16.33 2.40
N LEU A 73 7.60 15.79 2.67
CA LEU A 73 7.88 15.10 3.93
C LEU A 73 7.91 16.09 5.11
N ILE A 74 8.57 17.24 4.98
CA ILE A 74 8.61 18.25 6.05
C ILE A 74 7.20 18.77 6.33
N CYS A 75 6.43 19.12 5.30
CA CYS A 75 5.03 19.51 5.42
C CYS A 75 4.20 18.46 6.19
N SER A 76 4.35 17.18 5.82
CA SER A 76 3.63 16.07 6.45
C SER A 76 3.95 15.91 7.93
N THR A 77 5.23 15.97 8.28
CA THR A 77 5.67 15.82 9.67
C THR A 77 5.29 17.02 10.51
N GLU A 78 5.35 18.23 9.96
CA GLU A 78 4.94 19.45 10.64
C GLU A 78 3.43 19.48 10.87
N PHE A 79 2.64 19.06 9.87
CA PHE A 79 1.19 18.91 10.04
C PHE A 79 0.86 17.97 11.20
N GLN A 80 1.47 16.79 11.28
CA GLN A 80 1.22 15.86 12.38
C GLN A 80 1.59 16.43 13.75
N LYS A 81 2.68 17.19 13.85
CA LYS A 81 3.10 17.89 15.08
C LYS A 81 2.08 18.95 15.48
N LEU A 82 1.63 19.79 14.55
CA LEU A 82 0.65 20.84 14.80
C LEU A 82 -0.71 20.27 15.18
N ILE A 83 -1.16 19.19 14.54
CA ILE A 83 -2.39 18.49 14.92
C ILE A 83 -2.29 17.93 16.35
N LYS A 84 -1.15 17.33 16.70
CA LYS A 84 -0.90 16.85 18.06
C LYS A 84 -0.93 17.99 19.08
N GLN A 85 -0.29 19.12 18.78
CA GLN A 85 -0.31 20.31 19.66
C GLN A 85 -1.73 20.85 19.82
N ARG A 86 -2.48 20.97 18.71
CA ARG A 86 -3.90 21.37 18.74
C ARG A 86 -4.74 20.43 19.61
N ASN A 87 -4.57 19.13 19.46
CA ASN A 87 -5.32 18.14 20.24
C ASN A 87 -5.09 18.26 21.76
N ASN A 88 -3.92 18.77 22.19
CA ASN A 88 -3.64 19.05 23.61
C ASN A 88 -4.37 20.29 24.12
N THR A 89 -4.94 21.13 23.26
CA THR A 89 -5.60 22.40 23.62
C THR A 89 -7.12 22.35 23.48
N VAL A 90 -7.67 21.27 22.91
CA VAL A 90 -9.11 21.09 22.70
C VAL A 90 -9.64 19.91 23.51
N THR A 91 -10.94 19.89 23.79
CA THR A 91 -11.60 18.75 24.43
C THR A 91 -11.63 17.54 23.51
N GLU A 92 -11.81 16.35 24.08
CA GLU A 92 -11.72 15.07 23.36
C GLU A 92 -12.63 15.00 22.12
N GLU A 93 -13.84 15.57 22.20
CA GLU A 93 -14.80 15.61 21.08
C GLU A 93 -14.33 16.41 19.86
N TYR A 94 -13.34 17.31 20.05
CA TYR A 94 -12.73 18.11 18.97
C TYR A 94 -11.36 17.60 18.54
N GLN A 95 -10.85 16.55 19.16
CA GLN A 95 -9.58 15.97 18.75
C GLN A 95 -9.74 15.19 17.45
N MET A 96 -8.76 15.33 16.56
CA MET A 96 -8.67 14.59 15.33
C MET A 96 -7.25 14.04 15.13
N MET A 97 -7.18 12.88 14.54
CA MET A 97 -5.91 12.31 14.09
C MET A 97 -5.98 12.07 12.58
N PHE A 98 -4.85 12.19 11.92
CA PHE A 98 -4.75 11.99 10.48
C PHE A 98 -3.71 10.90 10.18
N ARG A 99 -3.90 10.25 9.05
CA ARG A 99 -2.89 9.38 8.42
C ARG A 99 -2.38 10.07 7.18
N ILE A 100 -1.11 9.91 6.87
CA ILE A 100 -0.52 10.49 5.67
C ILE A 100 0.26 9.43 4.91
N GLY A 101 0.02 9.33 3.60
CA GLY A 101 0.77 8.52 2.65
C GLY A 101 1.47 9.40 1.62
N LEU A 102 2.78 9.17 1.42
CA LEU A 102 3.58 9.86 0.40
C LEU A 102 4.12 8.87 -0.63
N ASN A 103 3.91 9.17 -1.91
CA ASN A 103 4.50 8.42 -3.01
C ASN A 103 5.06 9.35 -4.08
N MET A 104 6.12 8.94 -4.75
CA MET A 104 6.64 9.59 -5.93
C MET A 104 6.55 8.64 -7.12
N GLY A 105 5.86 9.06 -8.18
CA GLY A 105 5.65 8.25 -9.36
C GLY A 105 5.00 8.99 -10.51
N GLU A 106 4.82 8.28 -11.63
CA GLU A 106 4.14 8.82 -12.80
C GLU A 106 2.65 8.98 -12.52
N VAL A 107 2.10 10.10 -12.99
CA VAL A 107 0.68 10.44 -12.93
C VAL A 107 0.19 10.96 -14.27
N ILE A 108 -1.10 10.79 -14.53
CA ILE A 108 -1.83 11.35 -15.66
C ILE A 108 -2.45 12.66 -15.22
N VAL A 109 -2.27 13.70 -16.03
CA VAL A 109 -2.86 15.02 -15.79
C VAL A 109 -4.15 15.14 -16.58
N GLU A 110 -5.26 15.46 -15.91
CA GLU A 110 -6.54 15.75 -16.55
C GLU A 110 -7.14 17.02 -15.92
N GLY A 111 -7.04 18.14 -16.63
CA GLY A 111 -7.39 19.44 -16.08
C GLY A 111 -6.55 19.80 -14.85
N THR A 112 -7.21 19.99 -13.71
CA THR A 112 -6.53 20.23 -12.42
C THR A 112 -6.27 18.98 -11.61
N ASN A 113 -6.83 17.83 -12.01
CA ASN A 113 -6.75 16.55 -11.31
C ASN A 113 -5.55 15.70 -11.77
N LEU A 114 -5.13 14.80 -10.89
CA LEU A 114 -4.10 13.79 -11.16
C LEU A 114 -4.68 12.40 -10.93
N TYR A 115 -4.33 11.47 -11.82
CA TYR A 115 -4.77 10.08 -11.78
C TYR A 115 -3.60 9.13 -12.01
N GLY A 116 -3.85 7.84 -11.80
CA GLY A 116 -2.92 6.78 -12.12
C GLY A 116 -2.36 6.06 -10.89
N ASP A 117 -1.42 5.16 -11.16
CA ASP A 117 -0.87 4.27 -10.12
C ASP A 117 -0.12 5.05 -9.04
N GLY A 118 0.56 6.14 -9.40
CA GLY A 118 1.23 7.03 -8.45
C GLY A 118 0.30 7.55 -7.35
N VAL A 119 -0.94 7.95 -7.71
CA VAL A 119 -1.96 8.40 -6.74
C VAL A 119 -2.48 7.22 -5.92
N ASN A 120 -2.74 6.07 -6.57
CA ASN A 120 -3.25 4.89 -5.90
C ASN A 120 -2.28 4.35 -4.84
N VAL A 121 -0.97 4.35 -5.11
CA VAL A 121 0.05 3.93 -4.15
C VAL A 121 0.06 4.86 -2.94
N ALA A 122 0.00 6.19 -3.13
CA ALA A 122 -0.08 7.15 -2.02
C ALA A 122 -1.30 6.92 -1.12
N ALA A 123 -2.49 6.70 -1.73
CA ALA A 123 -3.72 6.40 -1.00
C ALA A 123 -3.64 5.07 -0.23
N ARG A 124 -2.94 4.08 -0.77
CA ARG A 124 -2.71 2.80 -0.08
C ARG A 124 -1.76 2.97 1.11
N LEU A 125 -0.70 3.75 0.97
CA LEU A 125 0.22 4.08 2.06
C LEU A 125 -0.51 4.85 3.18
N GLU A 126 -1.39 5.80 2.83
CA GLU A 126 -2.25 6.49 3.79
C GLU A 126 -3.09 5.48 4.58
N SER A 127 -3.86 4.62 3.89
CA SER A 127 -4.76 3.66 4.56
C SER A 127 -4.04 2.64 5.44
N PHE A 128 -2.78 2.33 5.14
CA PHE A 128 -1.90 1.47 5.91
C PHE A 128 -1.22 2.22 7.07
N CYS A 129 -1.08 3.54 6.98
CA CYS A 129 -0.37 4.38 7.93
C CYS A 129 -0.98 4.32 9.33
N GLN A 130 -0.14 4.45 10.37
CA GLN A 130 -0.60 4.57 11.75
C GLN A 130 -1.30 5.92 11.98
N PRO A 131 -2.33 5.99 12.85
CA PRO A 131 -2.90 7.26 13.29
C PRO A 131 -1.82 8.24 13.78
N GLY A 132 -1.83 9.46 13.25
CA GLY A 132 -0.82 10.47 13.54
C GLY A 132 0.52 10.28 12.83
N GLY A 133 0.66 9.25 11.99
CA GLY A 133 1.91 8.91 11.31
C GLY A 133 2.02 9.45 9.89
N VAL A 134 3.19 9.17 9.29
CA VAL A 134 3.50 9.40 7.88
C VAL A 134 4.17 8.14 7.34
N SER A 135 3.59 7.55 6.29
CA SER A 135 4.15 6.39 5.59
C SER A 135 4.62 6.79 4.18
N LEU A 136 5.79 6.30 3.78
CA LEU A 136 6.45 6.61 2.52
C LEU A 136 6.57 5.38 1.63
N SER A 137 6.52 5.58 0.31
CA SER A 137 7.02 4.59 -0.64
C SER A 137 8.56 4.56 -0.66
N LYS A 138 9.12 3.46 -1.17
CA LYS A 138 10.56 3.31 -1.38
C LYS A 138 11.13 4.46 -2.24
N SER A 139 10.42 4.88 -3.29
CA SER A 139 10.86 5.97 -4.16
C SER A 139 11.00 7.31 -3.41
N VAL A 140 10.07 7.62 -2.49
CA VAL A 140 10.21 8.82 -1.64
C VAL A 140 11.35 8.65 -0.65
N HIS A 141 11.44 7.52 0.03
CA HIS A 141 12.50 7.25 1.01
C HIS A 141 13.90 7.39 0.42
N GLU A 142 14.17 6.76 -0.73
CA GLU A 142 15.48 6.85 -1.41
C GLU A 142 15.84 8.28 -1.77
N PHE A 143 14.86 9.13 -2.08
CA PHE A 143 15.10 10.51 -2.46
C PHE A 143 15.35 11.43 -1.26
N VAL A 144 14.75 11.15 -0.09
CA VAL A 144 14.82 12.03 1.08
C VAL A 144 15.82 11.61 2.13
N SER A 145 16.14 10.31 2.25
CA SER A 145 16.88 9.72 3.37
C SER A 145 18.24 10.36 3.68
N GLN A 146 18.92 10.91 2.65
CA GLN A 146 20.21 11.60 2.81
C GLN A 146 20.08 13.14 2.90
N LYS A 147 18.85 13.67 2.85
CA LYS A 147 18.60 15.12 2.76
C LYS A 147 17.89 15.68 3.98
N VAL A 148 17.38 14.79 4.85
CA VAL A 148 16.63 15.17 6.05
C VAL A 148 17.14 14.39 7.24
N ASP A 149 17.06 15.01 8.43
CA ASP A 149 17.43 14.37 9.70
C ASP A 149 16.20 13.72 10.35
N PHE A 150 15.62 12.73 9.65
CA PHE A 150 14.56 11.88 10.17
C PHE A 150 15.01 10.42 10.23
N ASN A 151 14.54 9.70 11.24
CA ASN A 151 14.70 8.25 11.31
C ASN A 151 13.52 7.59 10.62
N PHE A 152 13.79 6.57 9.83
CA PHE A 152 12.79 5.79 9.10
C PHE A 152 12.78 4.35 9.62
N ALA A 153 11.59 3.77 9.75
CA ALA A 153 11.41 2.36 10.01
C ALA A 153 11.07 1.67 8.69
N ASP A 154 11.94 0.79 8.21
CA ASP A 154 11.67 -0.05 7.04
C ASP A 154 10.63 -1.12 7.43
N LEU A 155 9.51 -1.13 6.73
CA LEU A 155 8.41 -2.06 6.94
C LEU A 155 8.44 -3.22 5.91
N GLY A 156 9.40 -3.18 4.98
CA GLY A 156 9.48 -4.13 3.88
C GLY A 156 8.28 -4.03 2.92
N ASN A 157 8.05 -5.11 2.19
CA ASN A 157 6.95 -5.20 1.24
C ASN A 157 5.63 -5.44 1.97
N GLN A 158 4.73 -4.48 1.88
CA GLN A 158 3.39 -4.52 2.46
C GLN A 158 2.36 -4.81 1.38
N LYS A 159 1.54 -5.84 1.59
CA LYS A 159 0.40 -6.13 0.70
C LYS A 159 -0.79 -5.27 1.13
N VAL A 160 -1.05 -4.20 0.39
CA VAL A 160 -2.20 -3.33 0.65
C VAL A 160 -3.21 -3.51 -0.48
N LYS A 161 -4.36 -4.10 -0.17
CA LYS A 161 -5.34 -4.61 -1.17
C LYS A 161 -4.62 -5.60 -2.12
N ASN A 162 -4.63 -5.34 -3.42
CA ASN A 162 -4.02 -6.21 -4.44
C ASN A 162 -2.66 -5.71 -4.95
N THR A 163 -1.99 -4.80 -4.23
CA THR A 163 -0.69 -4.24 -4.63
C THR A 163 0.33 -4.46 -3.54
N LEU A 164 1.54 -4.84 -3.95
CA LEU A 164 2.70 -4.93 -3.09
C LEU A 164 3.44 -3.58 -3.12
N VAL A 165 3.61 -2.95 -1.97
CA VAL A 165 4.29 -1.66 -1.82
C VAL A 165 5.36 -1.78 -0.75
N HIS A 166 6.61 -1.47 -1.09
CA HIS A 166 7.66 -1.35 -0.08
C HIS A 166 7.46 -0.02 0.66
N ALA A 167 7.18 -0.10 1.96
CA ALA A 167 6.77 1.01 2.79
C ALA A 167 7.79 1.32 3.89
N PHE A 168 7.86 2.60 4.26
CA PHE A 168 8.64 3.12 5.37
C PHE A 168 7.75 3.99 6.24
N ASP A 169 7.84 3.88 7.56
CA ASP A 169 7.23 4.83 8.48
C ASP A 169 8.26 5.88 8.92
N VAL A 170 7.85 7.14 9.01
CA VAL A 170 8.67 8.22 9.55
C VAL A 170 8.56 8.21 11.07
N ASN A 171 9.70 8.19 11.75
CA ASN A 171 9.72 8.35 13.21
C ASN A 171 9.57 9.83 13.57
N ILE A 172 8.37 10.22 14.00
CA ILE A 172 8.06 11.57 14.46
C ILE A 172 8.08 11.56 15.99
N ASP A 173 8.82 12.49 16.61
CA ASP A 173 8.92 12.58 18.07
C ASP A 173 7.56 12.72 18.74
N GLY A 174 7.33 11.86 19.73
CA GLY A 174 6.10 11.83 20.50
C GLY A 174 4.90 11.21 19.78
N ILE A 175 5.02 10.65 18.60
CA ILE A 175 4.01 9.82 17.95
C ILE A 175 4.36 8.34 18.23
N GLN A 176 3.35 7.56 18.59
CA GLN A 176 3.53 6.16 18.94
C GLN A 176 4.09 5.40 17.72
N ARG A 177 5.27 4.81 17.89
CA ARG A 177 5.86 3.96 16.86
C ARG A 177 5.02 2.70 16.67
N ARG A 178 4.88 2.26 15.44
CA ARG A 178 4.32 0.95 15.14
C ARG A 178 5.15 -0.10 15.91
N LYS A 179 4.49 -0.88 16.76
CA LYS A 179 5.12 -2.12 17.23
C LYS A 179 5.24 -3.00 15.99
N LEU A 180 6.43 -3.10 15.45
CA LEU A 180 6.74 -4.14 14.47
C LEU A 180 6.53 -5.45 15.24
N ASN A 181 5.36 -6.06 15.07
CA ASN A 181 5.24 -7.47 15.32
C ASN A 181 6.17 -8.11 14.28
N LEU A 182 7.37 -8.42 14.74
CA LEU A 182 8.24 -9.40 14.09
C LEU A 182 7.62 -10.80 14.30
N GLU A 183 6.30 -10.92 14.24
CA GLU A 183 5.72 -12.16 13.81
C GLU A 183 6.24 -12.32 12.38
N LYS A 184 7.20 -13.22 12.29
CA LYS A 184 7.71 -13.78 11.05
C LYS A 184 6.56 -13.85 10.04
N ASN A 185 6.37 -12.80 9.20
CA ASN A 185 6.04 -13.08 7.84
C ASN A 185 7.17 -14.02 7.43
N ASP A 186 6.84 -15.30 7.34
CA ASP A 186 7.77 -16.29 6.80
C ASP A 186 8.46 -15.60 5.64
N GLU A 187 9.72 -15.31 5.85
CA GLU A 187 10.60 -14.72 4.88
C GLU A 187 10.34 -15.42 3.55
N LEU A 188 9.71 -14.72 2.64
CA LEU A 188 10.18 -14.86 1.28
C LEU A 188 11.62 -14.37 1.37
N GLN A 189 12.54 -15.27 1.79
CA GLN A 189 13.95 -15.06 1.65
C GLN A 189 14.12 -14.66 0.19
N ASP A 190 14.47 -13.42 -0.04
CA ASP A 190 15.05 -13.02 -1.31
C ASP A 190 16.40 -13.73 -1.39
N THR A 191 16.30 -15.02 -1.71
CA THR A 191 17.47 -15.88 -1.93
C THR A 191 18.15 -15.56 -3.25
N GLY A 192 17.70 -14.48 -3.94
CA GLY A 192 18.14 -14.17 -5.31
C GLY A 192 17.75 -15.27 -6.32
N LYS A 193 16.99 -16.28 -5.89
CA LYS A 193 16.46 -17.33 -6.75
C LYS A 193 15.06 -16.95 -7.22
N PRO A 194 14.72 -17.17 -8.48
CA PRO A 194 13.38 -16.92 -8.98
C PRO A 194 12.35 -17.74 -8.19
N PRO A 195 11.14 -17.19 -7.94
CA PRO A 195 10.13 -17.85 -7.13
C PRO A 195 9.67 -19.17 -7.77
N THR A 196 9.54 -20.20 -6.96
CA THR A 196 9.11 -21.54 -7.40
C THR A 196 7.58 -21.61 -7.47
N ILE A 197 7.05 -22.13 -8.56
CA ILE A 197 5.62 -22.32 -8.81
C ILE A 197 5.29 -23.82 -8.69
N ALA A 198 4.22 -24.16 -7.97
CA ALA A 198 3.63 -25.47 -7.97
C ALA A 198 2.22 -25.43 -8.59
N VAL A 199 1.87 -26.42 -9.39
CA VAL A 199 0.52 -26.60 -9.93
C VAL A 199 -0.06 -27.85 -9.28
N ILE A 200 -1.12 -27.67 -8.49
CA ILE A 200 -1.83 -28.78 -7.86
C ILE A 200 -2.81 -29.37 -8.88
N PRO A 201 -2.86 -30.72 -9.02
CA PRO A 201 -3.77 -31.35 -9.94
C PRO A 201 -5.23 -30.99 -9.68
N PHE A 202 -5.96 -30.71 -10.75
CA PHE A 202 -7.39 -30.44 -10.65
C PHE A 202 -8.14 -31.65 -10.14
N LYS A 203 -9.14 -31.39 -9.29
CA LYS A 203 -10.03 -32.44 -8.78
C LYS A 203 -11.20 -32.59 -9.75
N ASN A 204 -11.43 -33.80 -10.22
CA ASN A 204 -12.67 -34.11 -10.90
C ASN A 204 -13.86 -34.01 -9.91
N MET A 205 -14.80 -33.13 -10.20
CA MET A 205 -16.01 -32.94 -9.41
C MET A 205 -17.24 -33.65 -10.04
N SER A 206 -17.05 -34.36 -11.15
CA SER A 206 -18.09 -35.17 -11.77
C SER A 206 -17.95 -36.65 -11.35
N ASN A 207 -19.01 -37.47 -11.57
CA ASN A 207 -18.98 -38.90 -11.34
C ASN A 207 -18.49 -39.70 -12.55
N ASP A 208 -17.88 -39.00 -13.53
CA ASP A 208 -17.41 -39.60 -14.79
C ASP A 208 -15.90 -39.84 -14.71
N GLU A 209 -15.49 -41.11 -14.79
CA GLU A 209 -14.07 -41.48 -14.73
C GLU A 209 -13.24 -40.95 -15.90
N GLU A 210 -13.84 -40.71 -17.08
CA GLU A 210 -13.12 -40.10 -18.21
C GLU A 210 -12.74 -38.66 -17.93
N GLN A 211 -13.45 -37.93 -17.09
CA GLN A 211 -13.13 -36.59 -16.66
C GLN A 211 -11.91 -36.54 -15.73
N GLU A 212 -11.59 -37.61 -15.05
CA GLU A 212 -10.38 -37.73 -14.21
C GLU A 212 -9.11 -37.66 -15.08
N TYR A 213 -9.11 -38.39 -16.19
CA TYR A 213 -8.01 -38.38 -17.14
C TYR A 213 -7.83 -36.99 -17.79
N PHE A 214 -8.91 -36.32 -18.09
CA PHE A 214 -8.89 -34.95 -18.63
C PHE A 214 -8.31 -33.95 -17.61
N ALA A 215 -8.74 -33.99 -16.35
CA ALA A 215 -8.23 -33.12 -15.29
C ALA A 215 -6.73 -33.32 -15.08
N ASP A 216 -6.24 -34.54 -15.13
CA ASP A 216 -4.82 -34.86 -15.04
C ASP A 216 -4.03 -34.31 -16.25
N GLY A 217 -4.54 -34.50 -17.46
CA GLY A 217 -3.94 -34.01 -18.70
C GLY A 217 -3.80 -32.49 -18.69
N VAL A 218 -4.85 -31.75 -18.33
CA VAL A 218 -4.81 -30.28 -18.22
C VAL A 218 -3.76 -29.82 -17.20
N SER A 219 -3.70 -30.51 -16.03
CA SER A 219 -2.72 -30.18 -15.01
C SER A 219 -1.28 -30.39 -15.50
N GLU A 220 -1.04 -31.47 -16.24
CA GLU A 220 0.26 -31.80 -16.84
C GLU A 220 0.65 -30.81 -17.92
N ASP A 221 -0.29 -30.40 -18.79
CA ASP A 221 -0.07 -29.41 -19.83
C ASP A 221 0.31 -28.04 -19.22
N ILE A 222 -0.35 -27.62 -18.13
CA ILE A 222 -0.01 -26.39 -17.42
C ILE A 222 1.41 -26.47 -16.85
N ILE A 223 1.78 -27.58 -16.20
CA ILE A 223 3.13 -27.77 -15.65
C ILE A 223 4.17 -27.70 -16.78
N SER A 224 3.91 -28.37 -17.90
CA SER A 224 4.82 -28.41 -19.04
C SER A 224 4.99 -27.03 -19.69
N ASN A 225 3.89 -26.31 -19.90
CA ASN A 225 3.92 -24.96 -20.46
C ASN A 225 4.64 -23.97 -19.54
N LEU A 226 4.37 -23.97 -18.24
CA LEU A 226 5.07 -23.12 -17.28
C LEU A 226 6.57 -23.46 -17.20
N SER A 227 6.93 -24.76 -17.26
CA SER A 227 8.33 -25.21 -17.24
C SER A 227 9.11 -24.76 -18.47
N SER A 228 8.43 -24.54 -19.60
CA SER A 228 9.07 -24.03 -20.83
C SER A 228 9.55 -22.57 -20.69
N TRP A 229 8.98 -21.82 -19.77
CA TRP A 229 9.27 -20.40 -19.55
C TRP A 229 10.49 -20.19 -18.63
N LYS A 230 11.50 -20.86 -18.68
CA LYS A 230 12.79 -20.79 -17.96
C LYS A 230 13.00 -19.64 -16.93
N SER A 231 12.02 -18.75 -16.82
CA SER A 231 12.03 -17.59 -15.90
C SER A 231 11.70 -17.96 -14.44
N PHE A 232 11.02 -19.09 -14.24
CA PHE A 232 10.60 -19.56 -12.93
C PHE A 232 10.82 -21.06 -12.77
N PRO A 233 11.38 -21.54 -11.66
CA PRO A 233 11.37 -22.95 -11.32
C PRO A 233 9.93 -23.44 -11.14
N VAL A 234 9.56 -24.54 -11.76
CA VAL A 234 8.25 -25.19 -11.60
C VAL A 234 8.45 -26.52 -10.89
N VAL A 235 7.64 -26.80 -9.89
CA VAL A 235 7.64 -28.08 -9.18
C VAL A 235 7.29 -29.20 -10.14
N SER A 236 8.03 -30.31 -10.04
CA SER A 236 7.86 -31.43 -10.97
C SER A 236 6.44 -32.03 -10.89
N ARG A 237 5.96 -32.58 -12.00
CA ARG A 237 4.68 -33.30 -12.07
C ARG A 237 4.53 -34.31 -10.92
N ASN A 238 5.54 -35.15 -10.71
CA ASN A 238 5.49 -36.21 -9.69
C ASN A 238 5.29 -35.64 -8.28
N SER A 239 5.99 -34.56 -7.94
CA SER A 239 5.84 -33.89 -6.66
C SER A 239 4.48 -33.23 -6.49
N SER A 240 3.97 -32.56 -7.54
CA SER A 240 2.65 -31.93 -7.53
C SER A 240 1.53 -32.98 -7.40
N PHE A 241 1.62 -34.08 -8.14
CA PHE A 241 0.61 -35.16 -8.16
C PHE A 241 0.58 -35.99 -6.87
N SER A 242 1.62 -35.95 -6.04
CA SER A 242 1.60 -36.60 -4.72
C SER A 242 0.57 -35.98 -3.76
N PHE A 243 0.06 -34.79 -4.09
CA PHE A 243 -0.99 -34.09 -3.35
C PHE A 243 -2.40 -34.25 -3.93
N LYS A 244 -2.53 -35.01 -5.02
CA LYS A 244 -3.84 -35.29 -5.64
C LYS A 244 -4.77 -35.96 -4.63
N GLY A 245 -5.97 -35.37 -4.44
CA GLY A 245 -6.98 -35.90 -3.52
C GLY A 245 -6.68 -35.71 -2.03
N ARG A 246 -5.56 -35.09 -1.65
CA ARG A 246 -5.25 -34.74 -0.27
C ARG A 246 -6.12 -33.54 0.18
N ASP A 247 -6.77 -33.70 1.32
CA ASP A 247 -7.51 -32.61 1.97
C ASP A 247 -6.57 -31.83 2.89
N ALA A 248 -5.67 -31.03 2.28
CA ALA A 248 -4.68 -30.23 2.98
C ALA A 248 -4.84 -28.75 2.59
N LYS A 249 -4.50 -27.85 3.52
CA LYS A 249 -4.51 -26.41 3.24
C LYS A 249 -3.45 -26.06 2.22
N THR A 250 -3.77 -25.16 1.30
CA THR A 250 -2.84 -24.67 0.27
C THR A 250 -1.49 -24.20 0.88
N SER A 251 -1.53 -23.58 2.05
CA SER A 251 -0.33 -23.12 2.78
C SER A 251 0.56 -24.28 3.28
N GLU A 252 -0.01 -25.43 3.59
CA GLU A 252 0.74 -26.62 4.01
C GLU A 252 1.39 -27.30 2.80
N ILE A 253 0.65 -27.40 1.69
CA ILE A 253 1.17 -27.92 0.42
C ILE A 253 2.31 -27.03 -0.09
N ALA A 254 2.18 -25.69 -0.01
CA ALA A 254 3.23 -24.76 -0.40
C ALA A 254 4.53 -25.01 0.37
N LYS A 255 4.45 -25.23 1.68
CA LYS A 255 5.60 -25.54 2.52
C LYS A 255 6.25 -26.89 2.16
N GLU A 256 5.45 -27.94 1.99
CA GLU A 256 5.97 -29.27 1.65
C GLU A 256 6.65 -29.29 0.27
N LEU A 257 6.12 -28.53 -0.71
CA LEU A 257 6.69 -28.40 -2.06
C LEU A 257 7.79 -27.34 -2.16
N ASN A 258 8.05 -26.57 -1.10
CA ASN A 258 8.94 -25.42 -1.11
C ASN A 258 8.59 -24.45 -2.27
N ALA A 259 7.29 -24.23 -2.49
CA ALA A 259 6.76 -23.40 -3.55
C ALA A 259 6.32 -22.04 -2.99
N ASN A 260 6.64 -20.99 -3.74
CA ASN A 260 6.24 -19.62 -3.41
C ASN A 260 4.81 -19.30 -3.90
N TYR A 261 4.39 -19.97 -4.99
CA TYR A 261 3.05 -19.84 -5.59
C TYR A 261 2.44 -21.22 -5.86
N ILE A 262 1.12 -21.33 -5.63
CA ILE A 262 0.30 -22.50 -5.96
C ILE A 262 -0.91 -22.05 -6.75
#